data_f3dd3fc07812e2e8ccfadb892259e48b
#
_entry.id   f3dd3fc07812e2e8ccfadb892259e48b
#
_cell.length_a   1.000
_cell.length_b   1.000
_cell.length_c   1.000
_cell.angle_alpha   90.00
_cell.angle_beta   90.00
_cell.angle_gamma   90.00
#
_symmetry.space_group_name_H-M   'P 1'
#
loop_
_entity.id
_entity.type
_entity.pdbx_description
1 polymer ?
#
loop_
_entity_poly.entity_id
_entity_poly.type
_entity_poly.pdbx_seq_one_letter_code
_entity_poly.pdbx_strand_id
1 'polypeptide(L)'
;YGFLSENSEFARRCAENEIIFIGPDPEVMDALGDKITAKKIAVKCNIPIIESNQNDLTSLTIAISEANAIGYPLMLKAASGGGGRGMRVIRTDKDLEQNFNSASNEALNAFGDGTMFLEKYVENPKHIEVQIVADR
;
A
#
# COMPACT_ATOMS: atom_id res chain seq x y z
N TYR A 1 19.81 0.93 9.65
CA TYR A 1 18.86 -0.14 9.29
C TYR A 1 18.42 -0.89 10.54
N GLY A 2 17.40 -1.71 10.42
CA GLY A 2 16.97 -2.57 11.49
C GLY A 2 15.50 -2.39 11.86
N PHE A 3 15.14 -2.82 13.05
CA PHE A 3 13.76 -2.97 13.50
C PHE A 3 12.93 -1.68 13.49
N LEU A 4 13.55 -0.53 13.75
CA LEU A 4 12.91 0.79 13.78
C LEU A 4 13.29 1.68 12.59
N SER A 5 13.86 1.14 11.53
CA SER A 5 14.33 1.92 10.38
C SER A 5 13.25 2.70 9.64
N GLU A 6 11.99 2.24 9.72
CA GLU A 6 10.82 2.87 9.09
C GLU A 6 9.86 3.49 10.12
N ASN A 7 10.32 3.69 11.36
CA ASN A 7 9.52 4.25 12.43
C ASN A 7 9.74 5.77 12.56
N SER A 8 8.80 6.56 12.10
CA SER A 8 8.87 8.03 12.11
C SER A 8 8.96 8.62 13.52
N GLU A 9 8.28 8.03 14.50
CA GLU A 9 8.35 8.45 15.90
C GLU A 9 9.73 8.23 16.48
N PHE A 10 10.39 7.11 16.15
CA PHE A 10 11.78 6.90 16.55
C PHE A 10 12.71 7.95 15.95
N ALA A 11 12.53 8.29 14.67
CA ALA A 11 13.33 9.33 14.02
C ALA A 11 13.10 10.72 14.67
N ARG A 12 11.86 11.08 15.05
CA ARG A 12 11.56 12.30 15.81
C ARG A 12 12.27 12.32 17.15
N ARG A 13 12.20 11.24 17.91
CA ARG A 13 12.89 11.14 19.21
C ARG A 13 14.40 11.22 19.08
N CYS A 14 14.99 10.72 18.02
CA CYS A 14 16.40 10.92 17.74
C CYS A 14 16.71 12.41 17.58
N ALA A 15 15.93 13.13 16.76
CA ALA A 15 16.13 14.57 16.55
C ALA A 15 15.96 15.39 17.84
N GLU A 16 14.95 15.09 18.66
CA GLU A 16 14.70 15.73 19.96
C GLU A 16 15.85 15.53 20.96
N ASN A 17 16.63 14.47 20.79
CA ASN A 17 17.80 14.16 21.63
C ASN A 17 19.14 14.42 20.95
N GLU A 18 19.15 15.24 19.89
CA GLU A 18 20.36 15.60 19.13
C GLU A 18 21.10 14.38 18.54
N ILE A 19 20.40 13.28 18.32
CA ILE A 19 20.93 12.08 17.68
C ILE A 19 20.63 12.13 16.19
N ILE A 20 21.65 12.01 15.36
CA ILE A 20 21.47 11.98 13.91
C ILE A 20 20.88 10.63 13.49
N PHE A 21 19.65 10.67 12.99
CA PHE A 21 19.03 9.50 12.34
C PHE A 21 19.48 9.44 10.89
N ILE A 22 20.11 8.33 10.49
CA ILE A 22 20.52 8.11 9.10
C ILE A 22 19.33 7.55 8.33
N GLY A 23 18.53 8.43 7.73
CA GLY A 23 17.32 8.11 7.01
C GLY A 23 16.58 9.37 6.58
N PRO A 24 15.38 9.21 5.98
CA PRO A 24 14.53 10.34 5.61
C PRO A 24 14.00 11.08 6.84
N ASP A 25 13.54 12.32 6.62
CA ASP A 25 12.84 13.07 7.66
C ASP A 25 11.53 12.36 8.08
N PRO A 26 11.11 12.49 9.36
CA PRO A 26 9.92 11.79 9.88
C PRO A 26 8.65 12.04 9.07
N GLU A 27 8.46 13.25 8.56
CA GLU A 27 7.30 13.64 7.73
C GLU A 27 7.29 12.90 6.40
N VAL A 28 8.46 12.67 5.81
CA VAL A 28 8.61 11.87 4.58
C VAL A 28 8.30 10.41 4.86
N MET A 29 8.75 9.88 6.00
CA MET A 29 8.46 8.51 6.44
C MET A 29 6.96 8.30 6.63
N ASP A 30 6.26 9.23 7.29
CA ASP A 30 4.81 9.18 7.48
C ASP A 30 4.08 9.23 6.13
N ALA A 31 4.48 10.15 5.25
CA ALA A 31 3.84 10.34 3.96
C ALA A 31 4.02 9.16 3.00
N LEU A 32 5.18 8.50 3.03
CA LEU A 32 5.48 7.35 2.16
C LEU A 32 5.13 6.00 2.79
N GLY A 33 4.95 5.95 4.11
CA GLY A 33 4.52 4.74 4.83
C GLY A 33 3.07 4.35 4.55
N ASP A 34 2.20 5.33 4.24
CA ASP A 34 0.83 5.09 3.80
C ASP A 34 0.77 4.91 2.27
N LYS A 35 0.33 3.73 1.82
CA LYS A 35 0.32 3.36 0.40
C LYS A 35 -0.54 4.28 -0.48
N ILE A 36 -1.65 4.77 0.06
CA ILE A 36 -2.56 5.65 -0.68
C ILE A 36 -1.94 7.03 -0.82
N THR A 37 -1.38 7.56 0.26
CA THR A 37 -0.67 8.84 0.28
C THR A 37 0.56 8.81 -0.62
N ALA A 38 1.36 7.75 -0.55
CA ALA A 38 2.53 7.55 -1.41
C ALA A 38 2.15 7.57 -2.90
N LYS A 39 1.06 6.90 -3.30
CA LYS A 39 0.55 6.94 -4.67
C LYS A 39 0.12 8.35 -5.10
N LYS A 40 -0.59 9.08 -4.23
CA LYS A 40 -0.98 10.47 -4.51
C LYS A 40 0.24 11.38 -4.72
N ILE A 41 1.29 11.17 -3.94
CA ILE A 41 2.57 11.90 -4.11
C ILE A 41 3.22 11.54 -5.44
N ALA A 42 3.31 10.24 -5.77
CA ALA A 42 3.87 9.77 -7.03
C ALA A 42 3.15 10.41 -8.24
N VAL A 43 1.81 10.43 -8.23
CA VAL A 43 1.01 11.08 -9.29
C VAL A 43 1.34 12.57 -9.38
N LYS A 44 1.43 13.30 -8.27
CA LYS A 44 1.80 14.73 -8.26
C LYS A 44 3.19 14.97 -8.84
N CYS A 45 4.08 14.00 -8.67
CA CYS A 45 5.46 14.05 -9.20
C CYS A 45 5.56 13.52 -10.65
N ASN A 46 4.45 13.20 -11.31
CA ASN A 46 4.41 12.56 -12.62
C ASN A 46 5.16 11.22 -12.70
N ILE A 47 5.23 10.48 -11.59
CA ILE A 47 5.82 9.16 -11.54
C ILE A 47 4.75 8.14 -11.94
N PRO A 48 5.02 7.24 -12.91
CA PRO A 48 4.09 6.18 -13.28
C PRO A 48 3.78 5.29 -12.07
N ILE A 49 2.50 5.01 -11.87
CA ILE A 49 2.03 4.10 -10.82
C ILE A 49 1.23 2.95 -11.42
N ILE A 50 1.12 1.86 -10.68
CA ILE A 50 0.18 0.80 -11.02
C ILE A 50 -1.24 1.32 -10.79
N GLU A 51 -2.10 1.18 -11.80
CA GLU A 51 -3.50 1.61 -11.74
C GLU A 51 -4.23 0.93 -10.58
N SER A 52 -5.01 1.71 -9.84
CA SER A 52 -5.75 1.25 -8.67
C SER A 52 -7.11 1.94 -8.57
N ASN A 53 -8.00 1.40 -7.72
CA ASN A 53 -9.29 2.02 -7.46
C ASN A 53 -9.17 3.49 -7.01
N GLN A 54 -10.16 4.28 -7.39
CA GLN A 54 -10.24 5.71 -7.06
C GLN A 54 -11.08 5.95 -5.80
N ASN A 55 -12.05 5.09 -5.54
CA ASN A 55 -12.99 5.21 -4.42
C ASN A 55 -12.68 4.14 -3.35
N ASP A 56 -12.98 4.45 -2.10
CA ASP A 56 -12.85 3.50 -1.00
C ASP A 56 -13.76 2.28 -1.21
N LEU A 57 -13.21 1.09 -1.05
CA LEU A 57 -13.94 -0.17 -1.25
C LEU A 57 -14.78 -0.51 0.00
N THR A 58 -15.84 0.27 0.24
CA THR A 58 -16.73 0.13 1.42
C THR A 58 -17.74 -1.01 1.27
N SER A 59 -17.92 -1.54 0.08
CA SER A 59 -18.82 -2.66 -0.21
C SER A 59 -18.37 -3.46 -1.43
N LEU A 60 -18.86 -4.69 -1.52
CA LEU A 60 -18.60 -5.55 -2.68
C LEU A 60 -19.11 -4.93 -3.99
N THR A 61 -20.24 -4.23 -3.96
CA THR A 61 -20.79 -3.58 -5.16
C THR A 61 -19.85 -2.50 -5.70
N ILE A 62 -19.30 -1.67 -4.80
CA ILE A 62 -18.30 -0.66 -5.18
C ILE A 62 -17.03 -1.34 -5.68
N ALA A 63 -16.58 -2.40 -5.00
CA ALA A 63 -15.40 -3.15 -5.40
C ALA A 63 -15.54 -3.73 -6.82
N ILE A 64 -16.71 -4.29 -7.19
CA ILE A 64 -16.97 -4.78 -8.54
C ILE A 64 -16.97 -3.63 -9.57
N SER A 65 -17.57 -2.50 -9.23
CA SER A 65 -17.57 -1.32 -10.11
C SER A 65 -16.15 -0.81 -10.39
N GLU A 66 -15.33 -0.66 -9.35
CA GLU A 66 -13.94 -0.26 -9.47
C GLU A 66 -13.10 -1.30 -10.23
N ALA A 67 -13.32 -2.59 -9.96
CA ALA A 67 -12.66 -3.68 -10.65
C ALA A 67 -12.91 -3.65 -12.16
N ASN A 68 -14.15 -3.41 -12.56
CA ASN A 68 -14.53 -3.30 -13.97
C ASN A 68 -13.95 -2.04 -14.64
N ALA A 69 -13.79 -0.95 -13.90
CA ALA A 69 -13.15 0.27 -14.40
C ALA A 69 -11.65 0.06 -14.69
N ILE A 70 -10.93 -0.64 -13.80
CA ILE A 70 -9.49 -0.94 -13.96
C ILE A 70 -9.28 -2.08 -14.96
N GLY A 71 -10.19 -3.07 -14.98
CA GLY A 71 -10.09 -4.28 -15.81
C GLY A 71 -9.21 -5.39 -15.20
N TYR A 72 -9.65 -6.61 -15.37
CA TYR A 72 -8.95 -7.83 -14.88
C TYR A 72 -7.69 -8.17 -15.69
N PRO A 73 -6.72 -8.92 -15.14
CA PRO A 73 -6.65 -9.37 -13.76
C PRO A 73 -6.24 -8.27 -12.77
N LEU A 74 -6.64 -8.44 -11.50
CA LEU A 74 -6.40 -7.49 -10.42
C LEU A 74 -5.75 -8.18 -9.22
N MET A 75 -5.12 -7.39 -8.36
CA MET A 75 -4.67 -7.78 -7.04
C MET A 75 -5.53 -7.06 -5.99
N LEU A 76 -6.28 -7.83 -5.19
CA LEU A 76 -6.95 -7.33 -4.00
C LEU A 76 -5.94 -7.33 -2.84
N LYS A 77 -5.82 -6.21 -2.13
CA LYS A 77 -4.84 -6.01 -1.06
C LYS A 77 -5.47 -5.32 0.14
N ALA A 78 -4.96 -5.61 1.35
CA ALA A 78 -5.23 -4.78 2.52
C ALA A 78 -4.53 -3.42 2.39
N ALA A 79 -5.21 -2.35 2.78
CA ALA A 79 -4.64 -1.00 2.82
C ALA A 79 -3.54 -0.91 3.88
N SER A 80 -3.80 -1.49 5.05
CA SER A 80 -2.86 -1.61 6.16
C SER A 80 -2.11 -2.95 6.11
N GLY A 81 -0.84 -2.96 6.50
CA GLY A 81 -0.03 -4.17 6.65
C GLY A 81 0.90 -4.48 5.47
N GLY A 82 1.63 -5.59 5.61
CA GLY A 82 2.67 -6.03 4.71
C GLY A 82 2.84 -7.55 4.72
N GLY A 83 3.91 -8.04 4.06
CA GLY A 83 4.24 -9.48 4.06
C GLY A 83 3.28 -10.36 3.26
N GLY A 84 2.46 -9.79 2.37
CA GLY A 84 1.58 -10.56 1.49
C GLY A 84 0.29 -11.09 2.12
N ARG A 85 0.02 -10.78 3.38
CA ARG A 85 -1.24 -11.15 4.03
C ARG A 85 -2.41 -10.34 3.47
N GLY A 86 -3.57 -10.97 3.31
CA GLY A 86 -4.76 -10.33 2.73
C GLY A 86 -4.65 -10.03 1.23
N MET A 87 -3.66 -10.62 0.51
CA MET A 87 -3.53 -10.45 -0.95
C MET A 87 -4.19 -11.60 -1.70
N ARG A 88 -4.95 -11.26 -2.74
CA ARG A 88 -5.63 -12.23 -3.65
C ARG A 88 -5.53 -11.77 -5.09
N VAL A 89 -5.16 -12.69 -5.98
CA VAL A 89 -5.30 -12.44 -7.43
C VAL A 89 -6.74 -12.66 -7.83
N ILE A 90 -7.33 -11.66 -8.45
CA ILE A 90 -8.73 -11.63 -8.87
C ILE A 90 -8.77 -11.58 -10.39
N ARG A 91 -9.39 -12.58 -11.01
CA ARG A 91 -9.45 -12.67 -12.46
C ARG A 91 -10.84 -12.40 -13.03
N THR A 92 -11.87 -12.48 -12.17
CA THR A 92 -13.29 -12.31 -12.54
C THR A 92 -14.06 -11.67 -11.40
N ASP A 93 -15.25 -11.12 -11.70
CA ASP A 93 -16.21 -10.64 -10.68
C ASP A 93 -16.50 -11.73 -9.64
N LYS A 94 -16.66 -12.97 -10.10
CA LYS A 94 -16.93 -14.11 -9.21
C LYS A 94 -15.79 -14.39 -8.23
N ASP A 95 -14.54 -14.24 -8.68
CA ASP A 95 -13.39 -14.35 -7.78
C ASP A 95 -13.43 -13.25 -6.73
N LEU A 96 -13.80 -12.01 -7.12
CA LEU A 96 -13.93 -10.90 -6.21
C LEU A 96 -15.03 -11.14 -5.18
N GLU A 97 -16.21 -11.58 -5.60
CA GLU A 97 -17.32 -11.95 -4.70
C GLU A 97 -16.90 -12.97 -3.64
N GLN A 98 -16.18 -13.99 -4.06
CA GLN A 98 -15.75 -15.08 -3.18
C GLN A 98 -14.67 -14.64 -2.17
N ASN A 99 -13.81 -13.71 -2.54
CA ASN A 99 -12.62 -13.38 -1.77
C ASN A 99 -12.70 -12.07 -0.98
N PHE A 100 -13.53 -11.12 -1.37
CA PHE A 100 -13.55 -9.78 -0.79
C PHE A 100 -13.76 -9.78 0.72
N ASN A 101 -14.86 -10.40 1.18
CA ASN A 101 -15.20 -10.43 2.61
C ASN A 101 -14.17 -11.22 3.43
N SER A 102 -13.66 -12.33 2.91
CA SER A 102 -12.68 -13.14 3.62
C SER A 102 -11.34 -12.42 3.74
N ALA A 103 -10.90 -11.72 2.70
CA ALA A 103 -9.68 -10.92 2.71
C ALA A 103 -9.80 -9.72 3.64
N SER A 104 -10.94 -9.03 3.65
CA SER A 104 -11.22 -7.92 4.57
C SER A 104 -11.22 -8.36 6.03
N ASN A 105 -11.85 -9.50 6.34
CA ASN A 105 -11.84 -10.06 7.69
C ASN A 105 -10.44 -10.52 8.13
N GLU A 106 -9.65 -11.12 7.24
CA GLU A 106 -8.27 -11.49 7.50
C GLU A 106 -7.41 -10.24 7.82
N ALA A 107 -7.58 -9.16 7.03
CA ALA A 107 -6.90 -7.90 7.26
C ALA A 107 -7.30 -7.27 8.60
N LEU A 108 -8.59 -7.24 8.91
CA LEU A 108 -9.10 -6.73 10.18
C LEU A 108 -8.51 -7.47 11.38
N ASN A 109 -8.47 -8.81 11.32
CA ASN A 109 -7.93 -9.63 12.40
C ASN A 109 -6.40 -9.50 12.55
N ALA A 110 -5.69 -9.32 11.44
CA ALA A 110 -4.22 -9.26 11.46
C ALA A 110 -3.68 -7.87 11.77
N PHE A 111 -4.38 -6.81 11.34
CA PHE A 111 -3.87 -5.44 11.34
C PHE A 111 -4.80 -4.45 12.07
N GLY A 112 -5.99 -4.87 12.50
CA GLY A 112 -7.00 -4.00 13.11
C GLY A 112 -7.77 -3.13 12.11
N ASP A 113 -7.50 -3.28 10.81
CA ASP A 113 -8.12 -2.53 9.72
C ASP A 113 -8.46 -3.46 8.56
N GLY A 114 -9.73 -3.53 8.21
CA GLY A 114 -10.25 -4.36 7.11
C GLY A 114 -10.36 -3.63 5.78
N THR A 115 -9.82 -2.41 5.67
CA THR A 115 -9.86 -1.62 4.44
C THR A 115 -9.07 -2.31 3.34
N MET A 116 -9.71 -2.45 2.18
CA MET A 116 -9.13 -3.13 1.02
C MET A 116 -8.95 -2.14 -0.13
N PHE A 117 -8.04 -2.46 -1.05
CA PHE A 117 -7.91 -1.77 -2.32
C PHE A 117 -7.57 -2.75 -3.45
N LEU A 118 -7.84 -2.33 -4.68
CA LEU A 118 -7.57 -3.07 -5.90
C LEU A 118 -6.46 -2.38 -6.70
N GLU A 119 -5.57 -3.18 -7.25
CA GLU A 119 -4.55 -2.74 -8.19
C GLU A 119 -4.55 -3.62 -9.43
N LYS A 120 -4.15 -3.06 -10.57
CA LYS A 120 -3.86 -3.85 -11.75
C LYS A 120 -2.82 -4.92 -11.43
N TYR A 121 -3.13 -6.17 -11.73
CA TYR A 121 -2.16 -7.26 -11.58
C TYR A 121 -1.18 -7.27 -12.73
N VAL A 122 0.11 -7.15 -12.42
CA VAL A 122 1.19 -7.23 -13.40
C VAL A 122 1.66 -8.68 -13.48
N GLU A 123 1.44 -9.30 -14.63
CA GLU A 123 1.91 -10.66 -14.87
C GLU A 123 3.43 -10.66 -15.12
N ASN A 124 4.14 -11.62 -14.50
CA ASN A 124 5.60 -11.76 -14.60
C ASN A 124 6.38 -10.47 -14.27
N PRO A 125 6.12 -9.83 -13.12
CA PRO A 125 6.80 -8.59 -12.75
C PRO A 125 8.28 -8.84 -12.49
N LYS A 126 9.10 -7.81 -12.77
CA LYS A 126 10.47 -7.75 -12.25
C LYS A 126 10.47 -6.77 -11.08
N HIS A 127 10.98 -7.21 -9.94
CA HIS A 127 11.26 -6.31 -8.84
C HIS A 127 12.58 -5.59 -9.13
N ILE A 128 12.51 -4.28 -9.29
CA ILE A 128 13.69 -3.43 -9.46
C ILE A 128 13.65 -2.37 -8.37
N GLU A 129 14.75 -2.23 -7.68
CA GLU A 129 14.93 -1.31 -6.56
C GLU A 129 16.18 -0.46 -6.78
N VAL A 130 16.09 0.82 -6.46
CA VAL A 130 17.22 1.74 -6.49
C VAL A 130 17.47 2.23 -5.07
N GLN A 131 18.63 1.88 -4.52
CA GLN A 131 19.04 2.38 -3.22
C GLN A 131 19.43 3.85 -3.33
N ILE A 132 18.80 4.70 -2.54
CA ILE A 132 19.10 6.14 -2.48
C ILE A 132 19.86 6.43 -1.18
N VAL A 133 20.96 7.14 -1.31
CA VAL A 133 21.70 7.75 -0.21
C VAL A 133 21.89 9.23 -0.55
N ALA A 134 21.51 10.11 0.36
CA ALA A 134 21.64 11.55 0.17
C ALA A 134 22.41 12.17 1.31
N ASP A 135 23.07 13.29 1.04
CA ASP A 135 23.72 14.20 1.99
C ASP A 135 23.09 15.59 1.88
N ARG A 136 23.34 16.45 2.84
CA ARG A 136 22.83 17.83 2.92
C ARG A 136 23.62 18.78 2.04
#